data_6b70e38745846d32463b84ad9fcd79e7
#
_entry.id   6b70e38745846d32463b84ad9fcd79e7
#
_cell.length_a   1.000
_cell.length_b   1.000
_cell.length_c   1.000
_cell.angle_alpha   90.00
_cell.angle_beta   90.00
_cell.angle_gamma   90.00
#
_symmetry.space_group_name_H-M   'P 1'
#
loop_
_entity.id
_entity.type
_entity.pdbx_description
1 polymer ?
#
loop_
_entity_poly.entity_id
_entity_poly.type
_entity_poly.pdbx_seq_one_letter_code
_entity_poly.pdbx_strand_id
1 'polypeptide(L)'
;LKDIQNIKKFQKTNNNIALGKQEGNIWYHFSIENKTNKKQTRVLFITEPTLWDIELFIVDDKKIISTQNIGQSIFSKNGKIASFYPELEINLESQKKLDIYIRKFSPFHHTFEIMVTTNKDLVEYKILKNSLLSLYFGALGALLFYNLFIYFSTRDKNYLLYIGFVFFYLLSQVQHNTPFNSLFSSLETTFSIASAHIFWIAFHTLFSIRLLNIKEYYPRLGKYLLYTSYFLLALGVFGLYNLEVAIQIIHPLMIVLPFILLFTATALYKKKNRLAIFYIVAQTLFFTSSITFGLLFAGVLEYNNFTRYIHLVGSFSEIILFSFALGYKTRIIMQENQKQKEMINDYSKLTYMGE
;
A
#
# COMPACT_ATOMS: atom_id res chain seq x y z
N LEU A 1 9.13 23.40 25.91
CA LEU A 1 8.95 24.44 24.90
C LEU A 1 9.91 25.63 25.12
N LYS A 2 10.15 26.07 26.36
CA LYS A 2 11.10 27.17 26.66
C LYS A 2 12.49 26.92 26.05
N ASP A 3 12.98 25.69 26.13
CA ASP A 3 14.29 25.30 25.59
C ASP A 3 14.28 25.31 24.06
N ILE A 4 13.14 25.02 23.42
CA ILE A 4 12.99 24.93 21.97
C ILE A 4 12.84 26.30 21.34
N GLN A 5 12.14 27.23 22.00
CA GLN A 5 12.05 28.63 21.54
C GLN A 5 13.42 29.31 21.50
N ASN A 6 14.40 28.80 22.24
CA ASN A 6 15.78 29.28 22.27
C ASN A 6 16.70 28.60 21.24
N ILE A 7 16.21 27.59 20.48
CA ILE A 7 16.99 26.95 19.43
C ILE A 7 17.20 27.92 18.28
N LYS A 8 18.43 28.37 18.11
CA LYS A 8 18.81 29.34 17.06
C LYS A 8 18.98 28.75 15.66
N LYS A 9 18.86 27.42 15.50
CA LYS A 9 19.15 26.75 14.22
C LYS A 9 18.04 25.75 13.85
N PHE A 10 16.98 26.25 13.25
CA PHE A 10 16.10 25.41 12.42
C PHE A 10 16.61 25.42 10.97
N GLN A 11 16.66 24.25 10.34
CA GLN A 11 16.92 24.19 8.90
C GLN A 11 15.62 24.55 8.17
N LYS A 12 15.74 25.41 7.16
CA LYS A 12 14.61 25.78 6.32
C LYS A 12 14.20 24.59 5.47
N THR A 13 12.93 24.22 5.50
CA THR A 13 12.33 23.19 4.66
C THR A 13 11.03 23.70 4.04
N ASN A 14 10.49 22.95 3.09
CA ASN A 14 9.17 23.19 2.53
C ASN A 14 8.09 22.59 3.44
N ASN A 15 6.82 22.83 3.13
CA ASN A 15 5.68 22.19 3.77
C ASN A 15 5.58 20.68 3.45
N ASN A 16 6.26 20.22 2.41
CA ASN A 16 6.36 18.83 1.97
C ASN A 16 7.60 18.19 2.60
N ILE A 17 7.40 17.37 3.60
CA ILE A 17 8.48 16.81 4.42
C ILE A 17 8.73 15.36 4.00
N ALA A 18 9.99 15.04 3.65
CA ALA A 18 10.47 13.70 3.37
C ALA A 18 11.90 13.56 3.90
N LEU A 19 12.04 13.25 5.19
CA LEU A 19 13.34 13.16 5.87
C LEU A 19 13.81 11.72 6.07
N GLY A 20 13.00 10.73 5.66
CA GLY A 20 13.30 9.32 5.93
C GLY A 20 13.18 8.98 7.41
N LYS A 21 13.89 7.91 7.83
CA LYS A 21 13.96 7.50 9.21
C LYS A 21 14.91 8.42 10.00
N GLN A 22 14.44 8.92 11.11
CA GLN A 22 15.21 9.79 12.01
C GLN A 22 15.13 9.24 13.44
N GLU A 23 16.14 9.45 14.22
CA GLU A 23 16.17 9.06 15.63
C GLU A 23 15.64 10.19 16.53
N GLY A 24 14.81 9.82 17.50
CA GLY A 24 14.27 10.74 18.50
C GLY A 24 13.11 11.61 17.99
N ASN A 25 12.94 12.75 18.67
CA ASN A 25 11.90 13.71 18.37
C ASN A 25 12.38 14.76 17.37
N ILE A 26 11.63 14.99 16.31
CA ILE A 26 11.90 16.08 15.38
C ILE A 26 10.92 17.22 15.62
N TRP A 27 11.44 18.42 15.62
CA TRP A 27 10.66 19.63 15.81
C TRP A 27 10.56 20.43 14.51
N TYR A 28 9.33 20.82 14.20
CA TYR A 28 9.02 21.71 13.08
C TYR A 28 8.47 23.02 13.63
N HIS A 29 8.87 24.13 13.03
CA HIS A 29 8.40 25.47 13.39
C HIS A 29 8.05 26.28 12.17
N PHE A 30 6.93 26.96 12.21
CA PHE A 30 6.52 27.96 11.24
C PHE A 30 5.56 28.96 11.87
N SER A 31 5.41 30.12 11.23
CA SER A 31 4.51 31.18 11.68
C SER A 31 3.38 31.37 10.69
N ILE A 32 2.21 31.67 11.20
CA ILE A 32 1.04 32.08 10.43
C ILE A 32 0.67 33.50 10.81
N GLU A 33 0.48 34.35 9.81
CA GLU A 33 0.13 35.77 9.99
C GLU A 33 -1.17 36.09 9.25
N ASN A 34 -2.11 36.72 9.94
CA ASN A 34 -3.32 37.27 9.35
C ASN A 34 -3.06 38.74 8.98
N LYS A 35 -2.78 39.01 7.73
CA LYS A 35 -2.55 40.38 7.21
C LYS A 35 -3.84 41.13 6.88
N THR A 36 -4.99 40.58 7.17
CA THR A 36 -6.29 41.22 6.89
C THR A 36 -6.83 41.96 8.11
N ASN A 37 -7.78 42.87 7.88
CA ASN A 37 -8.46 43.61 8.95
C ASN A 37 -9.65 42.84 9.56
N LYS A 38 -9.79 41.55 9.24
CA LYS A 38 -10.88 40.72 9.74
C LYS A 38 -10.31 39.45 10.39
N LYS A 39 -10.98 38.99 11.43
CA LYS A 39 -10.72 37.66 12.00
C LYS A 39 -10.82 36.59 10.91
N GLN A 40 -9.88 35.64 10.87
CA GLN A 40 -9.90 34.52 9.95
C GLN A 40 -9.76 33.20 10.71
N THR A 41 -10.51 32.22 10.27
CA THR A 41 -10.36 30.84 10.73
C THR A 41 -9.63 30.04 9.67
N ARG A 42 -8.61 29.30 10.07
CA ARG A 42 -7.83 28.38 9.23
C ARG A 42 -7.77 27.03 9.88
N VAL A 43 -7.58 25.99 9.09
CA VAL A 43 -7.34 24.64 9.58
C VAL A 43 -5.91 24.24 9.27
N LEU A 44 -5.17 23.89 10.29
CA LEU A 44 -3.91 23.18 10.18
C LEU A 44 -4.24 21.70 9.98
N PHE A 45 -3.72 21.13 8.91
CA PHE A 45 -3.96 19.75 8.51
C PHE A 45 -2.64 19.06 8.17
N ILE A 46 -2.43 17.85 8.68
CA ILE A 46 -1.28 17.02 8.36
C ILE A 46 -1.75 15.81 7.56
N THR A 47 -1.15 15.60 6.37
CA THR A 47 -1.68 14.67 5.36
C THR A 47 -1.37 13.19 5.59
N GLU A 48 -0.50 12.86 6.53
CA GLU A 48 -0.08 11.47 6.81
C GLU A 48 -1.00 10.80 7.84
N PRO A 49 -1.70 9.69 7.49
CA PRO A 49 -2.58 9.00 8.42
C PRO A 49 -1.84 8.09 9.42
N THR A 50 -0.60 7.70 9.12
CA THR A 50 0.20 6.78 9.95
C THR A 50 1.13 7.51 10.90
N LEU A 51 0.68 8.63 11.47
CA LEU A 51 1.43 9.42 12.42
C LEU A 51 1.51 8.69 13.76
N TRP A 52 2.75 8.45 14.23
CA TRP A 52 2.96 7.70 15.47
C TRP A 52 2.68 8.52 16.71
N ASP A 53 3.32 9.66 16.85
CA ASP A 53 3.14 10.58 17.98
C ASP A 53 3.43 12.01 17.57
N ILE A 54 2.42 12.89 17.71
CA ILE A 54 2.51 14.31 17.36
C ILE A 54 1.96 15.15 18.49
N GLU A 55 2.73 16.15 18.88
CA GLU A 55 2.29 17.25 19.73
C GLU A 55 2.32 18.55 18.93
N LEU A 56 1.17 19.23 18.89
CA LEU A 56 0.99 20.52 18.29
C LEU A 56 0.90 21.59 19.37
N PHE A 57 1.66 22.66 19.24
CA PHE A 57 1.63 23.81 20.15
C PHE A 57 1.38 25.08 19.34
N ILE A 58 0.35 25.82 19.70
CA ILE A 58 0.10 27.18 19.20
C ILE A 58 0.62 28.16 20.24
N VAL A 59 1.48 29.08 19.81
CA VAL A 59 2.17 30.03 20.65
C VAL A 59 1.84 31.45 20.19
N ASP A 60 1.45 32.29 21.14
CA ASP A 60 1.18 33.71 21.00
C ASP A 60 2.07 34.47 21.97
N ASP A 61 2.89 35.40 21.47
CA ASP A 61 3.83 36.19 22.28
C ASP A 61 4.56 35.34 23.36
N LYS A 62 5.14 34.21 22.95
CA LYS A 62 5.85 33.24 23.79
C LYS A 62 4.98 32.47 24.80
N LYS A 63 3.65 32.64 24.80
CA LYS A 63 2.72 31.87 25.63
C LYS A 63 2.07 30.78 24.79
N ILE A 64 1.99 29.57 25.33
CA ILE A 64 1.22 28.48 24.73
C ILE A 64 -0.26 28.79 24.97
N ILE A 65 -1.01 28.96 23.86
CA ILE A 65 -2.45 29.21 23.90
C ILE A 65 -3.26 27.93 23.63
N SER A 66 -2.64 26.94 22.96
CA SER A 66 -3.27 25.64 22.70
C SER A 66 -2.21 24.55 22.59
N THR A 67 -2.56 23.35 23.06
CA THR A 67 -1.76 22.14 22.88
C THR A 67 -2.69 21.01 22.48
N GLN A 68 -2.29 20.26 21.45
CA GLN A 68 -3.02 19.09 20.99
C GLN A 68 -2.07 17.92 20.80
N ASN A 69 -2.43 16.77 21.38
CA ASN A 69 -1.69 15.53 21.23
C ASN A 69 -2.45 14.59 20.32
N ILE A 70 -1.80 14.14 19.26
CA ILE A 70 -2.40 13.31 18.21
C ILE A 70 -1.41 12.23 17.86
N GLY A 71 -1.92 11.04 17.55
CA GLY A 71 -1.07 9.98 17.05
C GLY A 71 -1.57 8.60 17.41
N GLN A 72 -0.97 7.61 16.77
CA GLN A 72 -1.36 6.21 16.89
C GLN A 72 -1.13 5.67 18.32
N SER A 73 -0.13 6.18 19.04
CA SER A 73 0.16 5.80 20.43
C SER A 73 -0.92 6.27 21.41
N ILE A 74 -1.59 7.40 21.13
CA ILE A 74 -2.65 7.97 21.96
C ILE A 74 -3.99 7.29 21.68
N PHE A 75 -4.21 6.87 20.45
CA PHE A 75 -5.37 6.10 20.02
C PHE A 75 -5.54 4.83 20.85
N SER A 76 -4.42 4.14 21.06
CA SER A 76 -4.31 2.91 21.83
C SER A 76 -4.74 3.06 23.29
N LYS A 77 -4.55 4.25 23.89
CA LYS A 77 -4.80 4.48 25.31
C LYS A 77 -6.24 4.93 25.62
N ASN A 78 -6.93 5.58 24.70
CA ASN A 78 -8.19 6.29 25.01
C ASN A 78 -9.44 5.70 24.34
N GLY A 79 -9.33 4.70 23.46
CA GLY A 79 -10.47 4.02 22.82
C GLY A 79 -11.42 4.89 22.01
N LYS A 80 -11.10 6.17 21.79
CA LYS A 80 -11.94 7.11 21.03
C LYS A 80 -11.45 7.22 19.60
N ILE A 81 -12.37 7.16 18.65
CA ILE A 81 -12.14 7.42 17.22
C ILE A 81 -11.79 8.91 17.07
N ALA A 82 -10.50 9.26 17.18
CA ALA A 82 -10.02 10.55 16.73
C ALA A 82 -9.92 10.55 15.20
N SER A 83 -10.02 11.71 14.56
CA SER A 83 -9.71 11.82 13.13
C SER A 83 -8.31 11.26 12.87
N PHE A 84 -8.17 10.37 11.87
CA PHE A 84 -6.87 9.80 11.48
C PHE A 84 -5.87 10.86 11.01
N TYR A 85 -6.37 12.03 10.68
CA TYR A 85 -5.57 13.17 10.29
C TYR A 85 -5.62 14.22 11.39
N PRO A 86 -4.47 14.72 11.83
CA PRO A 86 -4.44 15.88 12.69
C PRO A 86 -5.07 17.08 12.01
N GLU A 87 -6.14 17.55 12.59
CA GLU A 87 -6.86 18.76 12.18
C GLU A 87 -6.98 19.67 13.38
N LEU A 88 -6.46 20.87 13.25
CA LEU A 88 -6.56 21.88 14.31
C LEU A 88 -7.09 23.18 13.72
N GLU A 89 -8.24 23.62 14.22
CA GLU A 89 -8.78 24.91 13.87
C GLU A 89 -7.99 26.02 14.59
N ILE A 90 -7.55 26.98 13.82
CA ILE A 90 -6.75 28.13 14.28
C ILE A 90 -7.56 29.41 14.01
N ASN A 91 -7.90 30.11 15.08
CA ASN A 91 -8.52 31.42 15.00
C ASN A 91 -7.46 32.51 15.02
N LEU A 92 -7.33 33.22 13.91
CA LEU A 92 -6.37 34.31 13.70
C LEU A 92 -7.09 35.65 13.79
N GLU A 93 -6.85 36.41 14.84
CA GLU A 93 -7.34 37.77 14.96
C GLU A 93 -6.70 38.67 13.88
N SER A 94 -7.31 39.83 13.62
CA SER A 94 -6.81 40.82 12.66
C SER A 94 -5.37 41.22 12.99
N GLN A 95 -4.50 41.26 11.97
CA GLN A 95 -3.09 41.69 12.05
C GLN A 95 -2.27 40.86 13.07
N LYS A 96 -2.71 39.66 13.43
CA LYS A 96 -2.06 38.81 14.42
C LYS A 96 -1.18 37.77 13.76
N LYS A 97 -0.03 37.48 14.39
CA LYS A 97 0.91 36.41 14.04
C LYS A 97 0.92 35.38 15.16
N LEU A 98 0.87 34.10 14.80
CA LEU A 98 1.00 32.95 15.71
C LEU A 98 2.17 32.08 15.27
N ASP A 99 2.91 31.56 16.23
CA ASP A 99 3.96 30.57 16.01
C ASP A 99 3.43 29.18 16.31
N ILE A 100 3.71 28.25 15.40
CA ILE A 100 3.27 26.86 15.51
C ILE A 100 4.50 25.97 15.62
N TYR A 101 4.51 25.16 16.66
CA TYR A 101 5.53 24.13 16.88
C TYR A 101 4.89 22.76 16.82
N ILE A 102 5.52 21.86 16.07
CA ILE A 102 5.10 20.47 15.93
C ILE A 102 6.25 19.59 16.40
N ARG A 103 6.00 18.79 17.44
CA ARG A 103 6.91 17.71 17.84
C ARG A 103 6.39 16.41 17.22
N LYS A 104 7.22 15.74 16.46
CA LYS A 104 6.89 14.42 15.88
C LYS A 104 7.92 13.40 16.30
N PHE A 105 7.43 12.27 16.83
CA PHE A 105 8.17 11.03 16.94
C PHE A 105 7.62 9.98 15.98
N SER A 106 8.50 9.25 15.30
CA SER A 106 8.12 8.12 14.45
C SER A 106 9.25 7.10 14.42
N PRO A 107 8.98 5.81 14.72
CA PRO A 107 10.00 4.77 14.60
C PRO A 107 10.30 4.39 13.14
N PHE A 108 9.51 4.87 12.18
CA PHE A 108 9.61 4.50 10.77
C PHE A 108 10.21 5.62 9.91
N HIS A 109 9.42 6.63 9.57
CA HIS A 109 9.82 7.71 8.67
C HIS A 109 9.13 9.03 9.04
N HIS A 110 9.71 10.12 8.54
CA HIS A 110 9.15 11.46 8.64
C HIS A 110 8.78 11.97 7.24
N THR A 111 7.63 11.50 6.73
CA THR A 111 7.14 11.82 5.37
C THR A 111 5.68 12.25 5.47
N PHE A 112 5.41 13.54 5.30
CA PHE A 112 4.08 14.15 5.41
C PHE A 112 4.09 15.56 4.84
N GLU A 113 2.90 16.10 4.62
CA GLU A 113 2.71 17.50 4.24
C GLU A 113 1.94 18.24 5.34
N ILE A 114 2.33 19.48 5.59
CA ILE A 114 1.64 20.42 6.49
C ILE A 114 0.87 21.40 5.62
N MET A 115 -0.45 21.41 5.75
CA MET A 115 -1.34 22.32 5.05
C MET A 115 -2.01 23.28 6.05
N VAL A 116 -2.04 24.57 5.69
CA VAL A 116 -2.87 25.56 6.38
C VAL A 116 -3.86 26.13 5.36
N THR A 117 -5.13 25.80 5.55
CA THR A 117 -6.14 26.02 4.52
C THR A 117 -7.47 26.48 5.12
N THR A 118 -8.46 26.77 4.29
CA THR A 118 -9.84 27.01 4.76
C THR A 118 -10.57 25.68 4.97
N ASN A 119 -11.65 25.70 5.78
CA ASN A 119 -12.51 24.53 5.91
C ASN A 119 -13.07 24.05 4.56
N LYS A 120 -13.43 25.00 3.68
CA LYS A 120 -13.95 24.68 2.35
C LYS A 120 -12.92 23.91 1.52
N ASP A 121 -11.72 24.47 1.38
CA ASP A 121 -10.67 23.86 0.56
C ASP A 121 -10.22 22.50 1.13
N LEU A 122 -10.21 22.35 2.46
CA LEU A 122 -9.92 21.08 3.12
C LEU A 122 -10.99 20.01 2.80
N VAL A 123 -12.26 20.39 2.82
CA VAL A 123 -13.36 19.49 2.45
C VAL A 123 -13.25 19.07 0.99
N GLU A 124 -13.00 20.00 0.08
CA GLU A 124 -12.78 19.69 -1.35
C GLU A 124 -11.59 18.75 -1.56
N TYR A 125 -10.46 19.00 -0.90
CA TYR A 125 -9.30 18.11 -0.93
C TYR A 125 -9.64 16.70 -0.44
N LYS A 126 -10.35 16.58 0.70
CA LYS A 126 -10.76 15.28 1.26
C LYS A 126 -11.72 14.53 0.34
N ILE A 127 -12.70 15.24 -0.25
CA ILE A 127 -13.64 14.64 -1.20
C ILE A 127 -12.89 14.07 -2.39
N LEU A 128 -12.02 14.85 -3.05
CA LEU A 128 -11.26 14.39 -4.20
C LEU A 128 -10.39 13.18 -3.86
N LYS A 129 -9.61 13.28 -2.78
CA LYS A 129 -8.74 12.20 -2.31
C LYS A 129 -9.52 10.92 -2.02
N ASN A 130 -10.60 11.02 -1.24
CA ASN A 130 -11.40 9.86 -0.85
C ASN A 130 -12.14 9.26 -2.05
N SER A 131 -12.60 10.08 -3.01
CA SER A 131 -13.24 9.60 -4.24
C SER A 131 -12.26 8.79 -5.10
N LEU A 132 -11.02 9.26 -5.28
CA LEU A 132 -9.98 8.54 -6.01
C LEU A 132 -9.61 7.22 -5.32
N LEU A 133 -9.46 7.22 -4.01
CA LEU A 133 -9.20 5.99 -3.25
C LEU A 133 -10.38 5.02 -3.32
N SER A 134 -11.61 5.51 -3.20
CA SER A 134 -12.82 4.67 -3.31
C SER A 134 -12.95 4.06 -4.70
N LEU A 135 -12.62 4.81 -5.76
CA LEU A 135 -12.58 4.29 -7.12
C LEU A 135 -11.53 3.17 -7.26
N TYR A 136 -10.33 3.38 -6.72
CA TYR A 136 -9.27 2.38 -6.72
C TYR A 136 -9.69 1.09 -5.99
N PHE A 137 -10.16 1.18 -4.74
CA PHE A 137 -10.62 0.02 -3.97
C PHE A 137 -11.85 -0.65 -4.59
N GLY A 138 -12.78 0.15 -5.12
CA GLY A 138 -13.99 -0.35 -5.79
C GLY A 138 -13.65 -1.12 -7.07
N ALA A 139 -12.74 -0.61 -7.89
CA ALA A 139 -12.29 -1.28 -9.10
C ALA A 139 -11.56 -2.61 -8.81
N LEU A 140 -10.66 -2.62 -7.82
CA LEU A 140 -9.98 -3.86 -7.39
C LEU A 140 -10.96 -4.86 -6.75
N GLY A 141 -11.93 -4.38 -5.97
CA GLY A 141 -12.98 -5.19 -5.41
C GLY A 141 -13.86 -5.83 -6.51
N ALA A 142 -14.27 -5.06 -7.50
CA ALA A 142 -15.02 -5.56 -8.65
C ALA A 142 -14.23 -6.64 -9.41
N LEU A 143 -12.93 -6.41 -9.62
CA LEU A 143 -12.04 -7.37 -10.28
C LEU A 143 -11.89 -8.66 -9.46
N LEU A 144 -11.79 -8.55 -8.13
CA LEU A 144 -11.77 -9.70 -7.23
C LEU A 144 -13.05 -10.53 -7.35
N PHE A 145 -14.23 -9.90 -7.27
CA PHE A 145 -15.51 -10.59 -7.43
C PHE A 145 -15.67 -11.21 -8.82
N TYR A 146 -15.28 -10.50 -9.88
CA TYR A 146 -15.29 -11.04 -11.25
C TYR A 146 -14.48 -12.34 -11.34
N ASN A 147 -13.26 -12.36 -10.82
CA ASN A 147 -12.43 -13.56 -10.84
C ASN A 147 -12.95 -14.67 -9.90
N LEU A 148 -13.66 -14.29 -8.81
CA LEU A 148 -14.35 -15.25 -7.94
C LEU A 148 -15.49 -15.96 -8.68
N PHE A 149 -16.29 -15.25 -9.48
CA PHE A 149 -17.33 -15.86 -10.33
C PHE A 149 -16.73 -16.81 -11.36
N ILE A 150 -15.60 -16.42 -12.01
CA ILE A 150 -14.91 -17.32 -12.94
C ILE A 150 -14.40 -18.57 -12.19
N TYR A 151 -13.86 -18.44 -10.99
CA TYR A 151 -13.44 -19.59 -10.19
C TYR A 151 -14.62 -20.53 -9.91
N PHE A 152 -15.78 -20.05 -9.52
CA PHE A 152 -16.95 -20.89 -9.28
C PHE A 152 -17.42 -21.62 -10.55
N SER A 153 -17.30 -21.00 -11.71
CA SER A 153 -17.63 -21.59 -12.99
C SER A 153 -16.60 -22.64 -13.46
N THR A 154 -15.31 -22.30 -13.35
CA THR A 154 -14.23 -23.13 -13.95
C THR A 154 -13.58 -24.09 -12.96
N ARG A 155 -13.68 -23.84 -11.63
CA ARG A 155 -12.97 -24.53 -10.56
C ARG A 155 -11.45 -24.55 -10.73
N ASP A 156 -10.90 -23.66 -11.56
CA ASP A 156 -9.46 -23.58 -11.77
C ASP A 156 -8.77 -22.91 -10.55
N LYS A 157 -7.87 -23.66 -9.92
CA LYS A 157 -7.10 -23.22 -8.74
C LYS A 157 -6.21 -22.00 -9.01
N ASN A 158 -5.92 -21.69 -10.26
CA ASN A 158 -5.17 -20.46 -10.59
C ASN A 158 -5.95 -19.20 -10.19
N TYR A 159 -7.28 -19.21 -10.43
CA TYR A 159 -8.15 -18.11 -10.00
C TYR A 159 -8.22 -18.00 -8.48
N LEU A 160 -8.27 -19.12 -7.76
CA LEU A 160 -8.31 -19.10 -6.29
C LEU A 160 -7.03 -18.44 -5.71
N LEU A 161 -5.86 -18.76 -6.27
CA LEU A 161 -4.59 -18.15 -5.84
C LEU A 161 -4.52 -16.66 -6.18
N TYR A 162 -5.03 -16.27 -7.34
CA TYR A 162 -5.14 -14.88 -7.72
C TYR A 162 -6.10 -14.10 -6.79
N ILE A 163 -7.23 -14.66 -6.46
CA ILE A 163 -8.20 -14.08 -5.52
C ILE A 163 -7.54 -13.87 -4.14
N GLY A 164 -6.83 -14.89 -3.64
CA GLY A 164 -6.07 -14.78 -2.39
C GLY A 164 -5.02 -13.66 -2.44
N PHE A 165 -4.28 -13.56 -3.54
CA PHE A 165 -3.31 -12.49 -3.77
C PHE A 165 -3.98 -11.10 -3.73
N VAL A 166 -5.05 -10.88 -4.50
CA VAL A 166 -5.75 -9.58 -4.56
C VAL A 166 -6.43 -9.25 -3.23
N PHE A 167 -7.05 -10.23 -2.58
CA PHE A 167 -7.73 -10.04 -1.29
C PHE A 167 -6.76 -9.57 -0.20
N PHE A 168 -5.66 -10.29 -0.01
CA PHE A 168 -4.68 -9.92 1.01
C PHE A 168 -3.93 -8.63 0.66
N TYR A 169 -3.74 -8.35 -0.64
CA TYR A 169 -3.23 -7.05 -1.07
C TYR A 169 -4.18 -5.92 -0.69
N LEU A 170 -5.48 -6.03 -1.02
CA LEU A 170 -6.48 -5.03 -0.63
C LEU A 170 -6.51 -4.83 0.89
N LEU A 171 -6.52 -5.92 1.65
CA LEU A 171 -6.51 -5.86 3.10
C LEU A 171 -5.25 -5.14 3.63
N SER A 172 -4.09 -5.38 3.03
CA SER A 172 -2.85 -4.69 3.40
C SER A 172 -2.89 -3.19 3.12
N GLN A 173 -3.58 -2.76 2.06
CA GLN A 173 -3.71 -1.34 1.68
C GLN A 173 -4.68 -0.56 2.58
N VAL A 174 -5.63 -1.23 3.23
CA VAL A 174 -6.55 -0.58 4.17
C VAL A 174 -5.80 0.14 5.29
N GLN A 175 -4.69 -0.42 5.77
CA GLN A 175 -3.88 0.17 6.84
C GLN A 175 -3.25 1.51 6.44
N HIS A 176 -2.91 1.68 5.17
CA HIS A 176 -2.19 2.86 4.67
C HIS A 176 -3.09 3.92 4.06
N ASN A 177 -4.36 3.59 3.80
CA ASN A 177 -5.26 4.44 3.05
C ASN A 177 -6.63 4.57 3.73
N THR A 178 -6.97 5.77 4.16
CA THR A 178 -8.36 6.13 4.48
C THR A 178 -9.19 6.15 3.18
N PRO A 179 -10.49 5.87 3.20
CA PRO A 179 -11.45 6.01 4.31
C PRO A 179 -11.68 4.74 5.15
N PHE A 180 -11.12 3.61 4.76
CA PHE A 180 -11.44 2.32 5.39
C PHE A 180 -10.79 2.13 6.76
N ASN A 181 -9.75 2.91 7.06
CA ASN A 181 -9.02 2.78 8.33
C ASN A 181 -9.91 3.09 9.56
N SER A 182 -10.94 3.92 9.40
CA SER A 182 -11.90 4.20 10.48
C SER A 182 -12.79 3.00 10.84
N LEU A 183 -12.94 2.02 9.94
CA LEU A 183 -13.67 0.79 10.20
C LEU A 183 -12.88 -0.19 11.08
N PHE A 184 -11.57 -0.02 11.18
CA PHE A 184 -10.64 -0.90 11.88
C PHE A 184 -9.87 -0.14 12.96
N SER A 185 -10.61 0.49 13.87
CA SER A 185 -10.07 1.45 14.84
C SER A 185 -9.40 0.82 16.07
N SER A 186 -9.45 -0.51 16.25
CA SER A 186 -8.76 -1.16 17.37
C SER A 186 -7.31 -1.50 17.01
N LEU A 187 -6.42 -1.45 18.00
CA LEU A 187 -5.01 -1.82 17.85
C LEU A 187 -4.85 -3.27 17.36
N GLU A 188 -5.62 -4.17 17.92
CA GLU A 188 -5.63 -5.58 17.55
C GLU A 188 -5.99 -5.78 16.08
N THR A 189 -6.98 -5.04 15.56
CA THR A 189 -7.34 -5.06 14.14
C THR A 189 -6.23 -4.50 13.27
N THR A 190 -5.53 -3.46 13.70
CA THR A 190 -4.42 -2.88 12.95
C THR A 190 -3.25 -3.87 12.82
N PHE A 191 -2.90 -4.58 13.89
CA PHE A 191 -1.87 -5.63 13.85
C PHE A 191 -2.30 -6.81 12.97
N SER A 192 -3.54 -7.25 13.06
CA SER A 192 -4.07 -8.33 12.23
C SER A 192 -4.04 -7.97 10.74
N ILE A 193 -4.36 -6.73 10.39
CA ILE A 193 -4.31 -6.22 9.00
C ILE A 193 -2.86 -6.12 8.51
N ALA A 194 -1.91 -5.72 9.35
CA ALA A 194 -0.51 -5.62 8.97
C ALA A 194 0.08 -6.98 8.57
N SER A 195 -0.35 -8.10 9.18
CA SER A 195 0.05 -9.44 8.76
C SER A 195 -0.45 -9.82 7.37
N ALA A 196 -1.47 -9.11 6.83
CA ALA A 196 -1.96 -9.32 5.48
C ALA A 196 -0.88 -9.10 4.40
N HIS A 197 0.14 -8.27 4.66
CA HIS A 197 1.29 -8.14 3.74
C HIS A 197 2.04 -9.45 3.55
N ILE A 198 2.16 -10.26 4.60
CA ILE A 198 2.86 -11.54 4.56
C ILE A 198 2.05 -12.53 3.73
N PHE A 199 0.74 -12.62 3.98
CA PHE A 199 -0.17 -13.46 3.20
C PHE A 199 -0.20 -13.03 1.73
N TRP A 200 -0.23 -11.72 1.46
CA TRP A 200 -0.19 -11.20 0.09
C TRP A 200 1.02 -11.74 -0.68
N ILE A 201 2.24 -11.65 -0.12
CA ILE A 201 3.45 -12.14 -0.77
C ILE A 201 3.43 -13.65 -0.95
N ALA A 202 2.90 -14.39 0.03
CA ALA A 202 2.74 -15.84 -0.07
C ALA A 202 1.84 -16.23 -1.25
N PHE A 203 0.66 -15.62 -1.35
CA PHE A 203 -0.29 -15.88 -2.43
C PHE A 203 0.22 -15.39 -3.78
N HIS A 204 0.89 -14.22 -3.83
CA HIS A 204 1.58 -13.74 -5.04
C HIS A 204 2.61 -14.75 -5.55
N THR A 205 3.44 -15.31 -4.66
CA THR A 205 4.44 -16.31 -5.03
C THR A 205 3.80 -17.62 -5.51
N LEU A 206 2.78 -18.13 -4.81
CA LEU A 206 2.02 -19.32 -5.22
C LEU A 206 1.35 -19.14 -6.58
N PHE A 207 0.73 -17.97 -6.79
CA PHE A 207 0.11 -17.60 -8.07
C PHE A 207 1.15 -17.58 -9.20
N SER A 208 2.30 -16.94 -8.96
CA SER A 208 3.40 -16.83 -9.94
C SER A 208 3.94 -18.18 -10.35
N ILE A 209 4.16 -19.11 -9.40
CA ILE A 209 4.62 -20.47 -9.68
C ILE A 209 3.65 -21.17 -10.66
N ARG A 210 2.35 -21.01 -10.45
CA ARG A 210 1.33 -21.65 -11.28
C ARG A 210 1.06 -20.92 -12.58
N LEU A 211 1.00 -19.59 -12.57
CA LEU A 211 0.79 -18.80 -13.79
C LEU A 211 1.86 -19.10 -14.81
N LEU A 212 3.12 -19.08 -14.39
CA LEU A 212 4.30 -19.25 -15.25
C LEU A 212 4.69 -20.70 -15.48
N ASN A 213 4.02 -21.68 -14.86
CA ASN A 213 4.38 -23.11 -14.89
C ASN A 213 5.84 -23.36 -14.46
N ILE A 214 6.34 -22.62 -13.43
CA ILE A 214 7.76 -22.65 -13.04
C ILE A 214 8.25 -24.07 -12.73
N LYS A 215 7.40 -24.92 -12.14
CA LYS A 215 7.78 -26.30 -11.81
C LYS A 215 8.09 -27.19 -13.01
N GLU A 216 7.47 -26.91 -14.16
CA GLU A 216 7.70 -27.67 -15.41
C GLU A 216 9.05 -27.31 -16.02
N TYR A 217 9.39 -26.02 -16.04
CA TYR A 217 10.63 -25.53 -16.65
C TYR A 217 11.84 -25.57 -15.70
N TYR A 218 11.63 -25.34 -14.41
CA TYR A 218 12.64 -25.27 -13.35
C TYR A 218 12.16 -25.99 -12.08
N PRO A 219 12.17 -27.35 -12.04
CA PRO A 219 11.56 -28.13 -10.93
C PRO A 219 12.14 -27.80 -9.56
N ARG A 220 13.47 -27.63 -9.46
CA ARG A 220 14.15 -27.33 -8.19
C ARG A 220 13.74 -25.95 -7.67
N LEU A 221 13.77 -24.92 -8.54
CA LEU A 221 13.36 -23.56 -8.17
C LEU A 221 11.90 -23.52 -7.77
N GLY A 222 11.01 -24.16 -8.55
CA GLY A 222 9.60 -24.23 -8.23
C GLY A 222 9.30 -24.92 -6.89
N LYS A 223 10.14 -25.92 -6.49
CA LYS A 223 10.04 -26.55 -5.18
C LYS A 223 10.48 -25.62 -4.04
N TYR A 224 11.59 -24.90 -4.20
CA TYR A 224 12.04 -23.92 -3.20
C TYR A 224 11.03 -22.78 -3.03
N LEU A 225 10.54 -22.19 -4.10
CA LEU A 225 9.51 -21.15 -4.06
C LEU A 225 8.22 -21.62 -3.38
N LEU A 226 7.82 -22.89 -3.60
CA LEU A 226 6.67 -23.46 -2.94
C LEU A 226 6.87 -23.58 -1.42
N TYR A 227 8.03 -24.07 -0.98
CA TYR A 227 8.35 -24.15 0.45
C TYR A 227 8.43 -22.77 1.09
N THR A 228 9.04 -21.80 0.40
CA THR A 228 9.04 -20.40 0.84
C THR A 228 7.62 -19.87 0.99
N SER A 229 6.72 -20.17 0.05
CA SER A 229 5.33 -19.72 0.16
C SER A 229 4.61 -20.35 1.37
N TYR A 230 4.83 -21.62 1.66
CA TYR A 230 4.26 -22.26 2.85
C TYR A 230 4.86 -21.69 4.15
N PHE A 231 6.16 -21.43 4.15
CA PHE A 231 6.81 -20.74 5.26
C PHE A 231 6.19 -19.35 5.48
N LEU A 232 5.94 -18.59 4.41
CA LEU A 232 5.29 -17.28 4.49
C LEU A 232 3.84 -17.37 5.01
N LEU A 233 3.07 -18.39 4.62
CA LEU A 233 1.74 -18.60 5.18
C LEU A 233 1.79 -18.88 6.68
N ALA A 234 2.72 -19.72 7.13
CA ALA A 234 2.96 -19.97 8.55
C ALA A 234 3.43 -18.72 9.29
N LEU A 235 4.35 -17.94 8.67
CA LEU A 235 4.83 -16.66 9.21
C LEU A 235 3.69 -15.63 9.30
N GLY A 236 2.78 -15.59 8.35
CA GLY A 236 1.58 -14.74 8.39
C GLY A 236 0.67 -15.08 9.58
N VAL A 237 0.46 -16.36 9.87
CA VAL A 237 -0.25 -16.81 11.07
C VAL A 237 0.51 -16.43 12.33
N PHE A 238 1.83 -16.65 12.37
CA PHE A 238 2.67 -16.23 13.49
C PHE A 238 2.64 -14.70 13.70
N GLY A 239 2.55 -13.92 12.62
CA GLY A 239 2.44 -12.47 12.65
C GLY A 239 1.18 -11.95 13.35
N LEU A 240 0.11 -12.76 13.44
CA LEU A 240 -1.06 -12.42 14.25
C LEU A 240 -0.75 -12.42 15.75
N TYR A 241 0.26 -13.18 16.16
CA TYR A 241 0.71 -13.25 17.55
C TYR A 241 1.90 -12.31 17.84
N ASN A 242 2.90 -12.26 16.95
CA ASN A 242 4.08 -11.41 17.10
C ASN A 242 4.45 -10.77 15.77
N LEU A 243 3.82 -9.63 15.48
CA LEU A 243 3.98 -8.91 14.23
C LEU A 243 5.39 -8.35 14.03
N GLU A 244 6.02 -7.87 15.09
CA GLU A 244 7.33 -7.22 15.01
C GLU A 244 8.40 -8.19 14.47
N VAL A 245 8.47 -9.39 15.03
CA VAL A 245 9.40 -10.44 14.57
C VAL A 245 9.04 -10.88 13.15
N ALA A 246 7.75 -11.06 12.85
CA ALA A 246 7.30 -11.47 11.53
C ALA A 246 7.69 -10.44 10.46
N ILE A 247 7.55 -9.15 10.73
CA ILE A 247 7.95 -8.06 9.83
C ILE A 247 9.47 -8.03 9.60
N GLN A 248 10.28 -8.23 10.63
CA GLN A 248 11.73 -8.29 10.48
C GLN A 248 12.17 -9.42 9.55
N ILE A 249 11.50 -10.57 9.61
CA ILE A 249 11.78 -11.72 8.74
C ILE A 249 11.30 -11.49 7.32
N ILE A 250 10.12 -10.89 7.13
CA ILE A 250 9.54 -10.71 5.80
C ILE A 250 10.23 -9.60 4.99
N HIS A 251 10.75 -8.55 5.61
CA HIS A 251 11.32 -7.40 4.90
C HIS A 251 12.35 -7.78 3.82
N PRO A 252 13.40 -8.57 4.09
CA PRO A 252 14.34 -8.97 3.04
C PRO A 252 13.67 -9.83 1.96
N LEU A 253 12.70 -10.68 2.32
CA LEU A 253 11.98 -11.52 1.37
C LEU A 253 11.06 -10.72 0.45
N MET A 254 10.49 -9.61 0.93
CA MET A 254 9.70 -8.68 0.10
C MET A 254 10.50 -8.09 -1.06
N ILE A 255 11.80 -7.95 -0.91
CA ILE A 255 12.69 -7.45 -1.95
C ILE A 255 13.16 -8.61 -2.84
N VAL A 256 13.67 -9.67 -2.24
CA VAL A 256 14.36 -10.75 -2.96
C VAL A 256 13.40 -11.60 -3.80
N LEU A 257 12.23 -11.98 -3.27
CA LEU A 257 11.30 -12.87 -3.97
C LEU A 257 10.80 -12.30 -5.31
N PRO A 258 10.33 -11.04 -5.38
CA PRO A 258 9.87 -10.48 -6.65
C PRO A 258 10.99 -10.39 -7.70
N PHE A 259 12.24 -10.11 -7.29
CA PHE A 259 13.36 -10.14 -8.23
C PHE A 259 13.62 -11.56 -8.78
N ILE A 260 13.61 -12.59 -7.92
CA ILE A 260 13.74 -13.98 -8.34
C ILE A 260 12.62 -14.33 -9.35
N LEU A 261 11.40 -13.92 -9.09
CA LEU A 261 10.26 -14.18 -9.95
C LEU A 261 10.38 -13.43 -11.30
N LEU A 262 10.81 -12.17 -11.29
CA LEU A 262 11.02 -11.38 -12.51
C LEU A 262 12.13 -11.98 -13.39
N PHE A 263 13.27 -12.35 -12.79
CA PHE A 263 14.35 -13.04 -13.52
C PHE A 263 13.89 -14.37 -14.07
N THR A 264 13.11 -15.14 -13.30
CA THR A 264 12.53 -16.40 -13.76
C THR A 264 11.57 -16.18 -14.94
N ALA A 265 10.71 -15.18 -14.87
CA ALA A 265 9.80 -14.83 -15.97
C ALA A 265 10.56 -14.44 -17.24
N THR A 266 11.65 -13.65 -17.11
CA THR A 266 12.52 -13.28 -18.23
C THR A 266 13.18 -14.50 -18.87
N ALA A 267 13.65 -15.44 -18.05
CA ALA A 267 14.22 -16.71 -18.56
C ALA A 267 13.16 -17.58 -19.25
N LEU A 268 11.93 -17.61 -18.73
CA LEU A 268 10.80 -18.33 -19.33
C LEU A 268 10.33 -17.70 -20.65
N TYR A 269 10.38 -16.38 -20.76
CA TYR A 269 10.08 -15.68 -22.02
C TYR A 269 11.03 -16.11 -23.13
N LYS A 270 12.35 -16.24 -22.83
CA LYS A 270 13.33 -16.77 -23.78
C LYS A 270 13.03 -18.23 -24.20
N LYS A 271 12.35 -19.00 -23.34
CA LYS A 271 11.86 -20.36 -23.66
C LYS A 271 10.47 -20.36 -24.35
N LYS A 272 10.03 -19.23 -24.91
CA LYS A 272 8.77 -19.06 -25.64
C LYS A 272 7.50 -19.22 -24.79
N ASN A 273 7.60 -19.09 -23.48
CA ASN A 273 6.41 -19.00 -22.63
C ASN A 273 5.75 -17.62 -22.80
N ARG A 274 4.65 -17.58 -23.56
CA ARG A 274 3.95 -16.33 -23.88
C ARG A 274 3.34 -15.63 -22.66
N LEU A 275 3.00 -16.36 -21.62
CA LEU A 275 2.46 -15.79 -20.38
C LEU A 275 3.51 -14.95 -19.63
N ALA A 276 4.79 -15.25 -19.82
CA ALA A 276 5.86 -14.53 -19.16
C ALA A 276 5.92 -13.05 -19.53
N ILE A 277 5.46 -12.65 -20.74
CA ILE A 277 5.45 -11.23 -21.13
C ILE A 277 4.48 -10.41 -20.26
N PHE A 278 3.28 -10.93 -20.00
CA PHE A 278 2.31 -10.26 -19.12
C PHE A 278 2.88 -10.10 -17.72
N TYR A 279 3.57 -11.14 -17.22
CA TYR A 279 4.21 -11.11 -15.91
C TYR A 279 5.34 -10.07 -15.84
N ILE A 280 6.22 -10.04 -16.84
CA ILE A 280 7.34 -9.09 -16.91
C ILE A 280 6.82 -7.65 -16.91
N VAL A 281 5.84 -7.33 -17.76
CA VAL A 281 5.28 -5.98 -17.84
C VAL A 281 4.61 -5.59 -16.51
N ALA A 282 3.76 -6.46 -15.97
CA ALA A 282 3.05 -6.23 -14.72
C ALA A 282 4.03 -5.98 -13.56
N GLN A 283 5.00 -6.87 -13.41
CA GLN A 283 5.98 -6.81 -12.33
C GLN A 283 6.93 -5.61 -12.47
N THR A 284 7.29 -5.22 -13.69
CA THR A 284 8.14 -4.04 -13.93
C THR A 284 7.43 -2.75 -13.55
N LEU A 285 6.14 -2.61 -13.91
CA LEU A 285 5.32 -1.45 -13.51
C LEU A 285 5.17 -1.37 -12.00
N PHE A 286 4.88 -2.49 -11.36
CA PHE A 286 4.78 -2.57 -9.90
C PHE A 286 6.10 -2.22 -9.22
N PHE A 287 7.22 -2.77 -9.68
CA PHE A 287 8.54 -2.49 -9.11
C PHE A 287 8.95 -1.02 -9.25
N THR A 288 8.81 -0.47 -10.44
CA THR A 288 9.17 0.93 -10.67
C THR A 288 8.39 1.85 -9.74
N SER A 289 7.09 1.60 -9.59
CA SER A 289 6.23 2.36 -8.70
C SER A 289 6.56 2.15 -7.22
N SER A 290 6.87 0.91 -6.81
CA SER A 290 7.23 0.57 -5.43
C SER A 290 8.60 1.12 -5.03
N ILE A 291 9.57 1.10 -5.94
CA ILE A 291 10.89 1.73 -5.73
C ILE A 291 10.72 3.24 -5.55
N THR A 292 9.93 3.90 -6.41
CA THR A 292 9.66 5.35 -6.28
C THR A 292 9.03 5.67 -4.92
N PHE A 293 8.06 4.87 -4.49
CA PHE A 293 7.41 5.01 -3.19
C PHE A 293 8.38 4.74 -2.02
N GLY A 294 9.24 3.72 -2.14
CA GLY A 294 10.29 3.43 -1.16
C GLY A 294 11.32 4.55 -1.02
N LEU A 295 11.74 5.16 -2.14
CA LEU A 295 12.66 6.30 -2.16
C LEU A 295 12.04 7.55 -1.51
N LEU A 296 10.72 7.75 -1.63
CA LEU A 296 10.02 8.79 -0.88
C LEU A 296 10.15 8.56 0.63
N PHE A 297 9.88 7.36 1.12
CA PHE A 297 9.99 7.07 2.57
C PHE A 297 11.44 7.01 3.09
N ALA A 298 12.39 6.76 2.19
CA ALA A 298 13.81 6.89 2.50
C ALA A 298 14.29 8.36 2.58
N GLY A 299 13.45 9.32 2.19
CA GLY A 299 13.80 10.74 2.16
C GLY A 299 14.67 11.15 0.96
N VAL A 300 14.74 10.32 -0.07
CA VAL A 300 15.51 10.60 -1.30
C VAL A 300 14.69 11.41 -2.30
N LEU A 301 13.38 11.15 -2.36
CA LEU A 301 12.47 11.89 -3.22
C LEU A 301 11.61 12.85 -2.40
N GLU A 302 11.22 13.95 -3.03
CA GLU A 302 10.30 14.92 -2.43
C GLU A 302 8.88 14.36 -2.31
N TYR A 303 8.18 14.76 -1.24
CA TYR A 303 6.77 14.45 -1.07
C TYR A 303 5.93 15.28 -2.03
N ASN A 304 5.19 14.60 -2.90
CA ASN A 304 4.17 15.20 -3.76
C ASN A 304 3.12 14.14 -4.11
N ASN A 305 2.02 14.54 -4.75
CA ASN A 305 0.94 13.61 -5.11
C ASN A 305 1.40 12.45 -6.00
N PHE A 306 2.35 12.68 -6.91
CA PHE A 306 2.88 11.62 -7.76
C PHE A 306 3.66 10.59 -6.92
N THR A 307 4.67 11.01 -6.16
CA THR A 307 5.52 10.11 -5.36
C THR A 307 4.72 9.38 -4.29
N ARG A 308 3.67 10.02 -3.76
CA ARG A 308 2.80 9.46 -2.72
C ARG A 308 1.86 8.36 -3.24
N TYR A 309 1.31 8.51 -4.44
CA TYR A 309 0.25 7.62 -4.94
C TYR A 309 0.68 6.72 -6.11
N ILE A 310 1.91 6.86 -6.62
CA ILE A 310 2.37 6.08 -7.78
C ILE A 310 2.31 4.56 -7.55
N HIS A 311 2.52 4.09 -6.31
CA HIS A 311 2.44 2.67 -5.99
C HIS A 311 1.02 2.09 -6.16
N LEU A 312 -0.04 2.91 -5.97
CA LEU A 312 -1.41 2.48 -6.25
C LEU A 312 -1.63 2.26 -7.75
N VAL A 313 -1.05 3.12 -8.59
CA VAL A 313 -1.11 2.96 -10.06
C VAL A 313 -0.36 1.70 -10.49
N GLY A 314 0.83 1.48 -9.95
CA GLY A 314 1.64 0.30 -10.26
C GLY A 314 0.96 -1.01 -9.86
N SER A 315 0.43 -1.07 -8.65
CA SER A 315 -0.29 -2.25 -8.15
C SER A 315 -1.61 -2.51 -8.89
N PHE A 316 -2.34 -1.46 -9.23
CA PHE A 316 -3.54 -1.58 -10.05
C PHE A 316 -3.23 -2.18 -11.43
N SER A 317 -2.16 -1.67 -12.07
CA SER A 317 -1.69 -2.18 -13.35
C SER A 317 -1.25 -3.64 -13.26
N GLU A 318 -0.51 -4.02 -12.22
CA GLU A 318 -0.09 -5.39 -11.97
C GLU A 318 -1.29 -6.34 -11.85
N ILE A 319 -2.24 -5.99 -10.99
CA ILE A 319 -3.43 -6.82 -10.71
C ILE A 319 -4.27 -7.01 -11.98
N ILE A 320 -4.50 -5.95 -12.76
CA ILE A 320 -5.23 -6.04 -14.03
C ILE A 320 -4.50 -6.93 -15.04
N LEU A 321 -3.20 -6.72 -15.22
CA LEU A 321 -2.41 -7.49 -16.18
C LEU A 321 -2.36 -8.97 -15.81
N PHE A 322 -2.31 -9.30 -14.53
CA PHE A 322 -2.39 -10.69 -14.06
C PHE A 322 -3.77 -11.31 -14.29
N SER A 323 -4.85 -10.54 -14.16
CA SER A 323 -6.18 -11.01 -14.53
C SER A 323 -6.29 -11.31 -16.02
N PHE A 324 -5.73 -10.46 -16.89
CA PHE A 324 -5.65 -10.72 -18.32
C PHE A 324 -4.79 -11.92 -18.67
N ALA A 325 -3.62 -12.07 -18.02
CA ALA A 325 -2.75 -13.23 -18.20
C ALA A 325 -3.47 -14.54 -17.82
N LEU A 326 -4.27 -14.50 -16.76
CA LEU A 326 -5.05 -15.64 -16.30
C LEU A 326 -6.16 -16.01 -17.29
N GLY A 327 -6.89 -15.02 -17.79
CA GLY A 327 -7.90 -15.22 -18.83
C GLY A 327 -7.29 -15.78 -20.14
N TYR A 328 -6.12 -15.27 -20.53
CA TYR A 328 -5.38 -15.76 -21.69
C TYR A 328 -4.91 -17.22 -21.48
N LYS A 329 -4.40 -17.57 -20.28
CA LYS A 329 -4.04 -18.95 -19.93
C LYS A 329 -5.23 -19.90 -20.05
N THR A 330 -6.37 -19.51 -19.50
CA THR A 330 -7.60 -20.32 -19.54
C THR A 330 -8.05 -20.54 -20.98
N ARG A 331 -7.98 -19.53 -21.83
CA ARG A 331 -8.30 -19.66 -23.26
C ARG A 331 -7.41 -20.67 -23.97
N ILE A 332 -6.09 -20.64 -23.73
CA ILE A 332 -5.16 -21.62 -24.31
C ILE A 332 -5.56 -23.04 -23.88
N ILE A 333 -5.76 -23.28 -22.60
CA ILE A 333 -6.14 -24.60 -22.07
C ILE A 333 -7.45 -25.10 -22.68
N MET A 334 -8.46 -24.21 -22.84
CA MET A 334 -9.72 -24.58 -23.47
C MET A 334 -9.53 -24.99 -24.94
N GLN A 335 -8.72 -24.25 -25.69
CA GLN A 335 -8.42 -24.55 -27.10
C GLN A 335 -7.67 -25.89 -27.24
N GLU A 336 -6.72 -26.17 -26.38
CA GLU A 336 -5.99 -27.43 -26.37
C GLU A 336 -6.91 -28.63 -26.04
N ASN A 337 -7.76 -28.48 -25.02
CA ASN A 337 -8.74 -29.50 -24.64
C ASN A 337 -9.75 -29.76 -25.77
N GLN A 338 -10.18 -28.72 -26.49
CA GLN A 338 -11.10 -28.89 -27.63
C GLN A 338 -10.44 -29.67 -28.76
N LYS A 339 -9.20 -29.32 -29.14
CA LYS A 339 -8.44 -30.05 -30.16
C LYS A 339 -8.23 -31.51 -29.78
N GLN A 340 -7.93 -31.80 -28.51
CA GLN A 340 -7.79 -33.19 -28.04
C GLN A 340 -9.11 -33.97 -28.17
N LYS A 341 -10.23 -33.35 -27.82
CA LYS A 341 -11.56 -33.98 -27.99
C LYS A 341 -11.88 -34.27 -29.45
N GLU A 342 -11.58 -33.35 -30.35
CA GLU A 342 -11.74 -33.52 -31.77
C GLU A 342 -10.90 -34.69 -32.32
N MET A 343 -9.62 -34.76 -31.93
CA MET A 343 -8.75 -35.87 -32.32
C MET A 343 -9.26 -37.23 -31.79
N ILE A 344 -9.70 -37.32 -30.55
CA ILE A 344 -10.26 -38.55 -29.96
C ILE A 344 -11.51 -38.98 -30.75
N ASN A 345 -12.36 -38.03 -31.09
CA ASN A 345 -13.60 -38.30 -31.84
C ASN A 345 -13.29 -38.80 -33.25
N ASP A 346 -12.28 -38.25 -33.89
CA ASP A 346 -11.86 -38.69 -35.23
C ASP A 346 -11.22 -40.08 -35.23
N TYR A 347 -10.38 -40.36 -34.20
CA TYR A 347 -9.87 -41.73 -33.99
C TYR A 347 -10.97 -42.76 -33.74
N SER A 348 -11.99 -42.42 -32.93
CA SER A 348 -13.11 -43.33 -32.68
C SER A 348 -13.92 -43.62 -33.97
N LYS A 349 -14.16 -42.61 -34.84
CA LYS A 349 -14.84 -42.81 -36.13
C LYS A 349 -14.05 -43.70 -37.09
N LEU A 350 -12.71 -43.52 -37.15
CA LEU A 350 -11.86 -44.37 -37.98
C LEU A 350 -11.84 -45.87 -37.50
N THR A 351 -11.93 -46.09 -36.19
CA THR A 351 -12.02 -47.45 -35.66
C THR A 351 -13.33 -48.11 -36.02
N TYR A 352 -14.47 -47.40 -35.98
CA TYR A 352 -15.79 -47.92 -36.38
C TYR A 352 -15.95 -48.13 -37.88
N MET A 353 -15.12 -47.50 -38.74
CA MET A 353 -15.15 -47.72 -40.21
C MET A 353 -14.22 -48.85 -40.66
N GLY A 354 -13.37 -49.36 -39.78
CA GLY A 354 -12.39 -50.42 -40.03
C GLY A 354 -12.87 -51.83 -39.64
N GLU A 355 -14.01 -51.94 -38.96
CA GLU A 355 -14.73 -53.17 -38.68
C GLU A 355 -15.85 -53.38 -39.74
#